data_f78c78a91c3583f4ec829ddfc81a03d1
#
_entry.id   f78c78a91c3583f4ec829ddfc81a03d1
#
_cell.length_a   1.000
_cell.length_b   1.000
_cell.length_c   1.000
_cell.angle_alpha   90.00
_cell.angle_beta   90.00
_cell.angle_gamma   90.00
#
_symmetry.space_group_name_H-M   'P 1'
#
loop_
_entity.id
_entity.type
_entity.pdbx_description
1 polymer ?
#
loop_
_entity_poly.entity_id
_entity_poly.type
_entity_poly.pdbx_seq_one_letter_code
_entity_poly.pdbx_strand_id
1 'polypeptide(L)'
;MPSKKMAVKAESLSQKDTWISIAIIGVLFFVFGFVSWINAILIPYFKIAFTLSNFDSYLVAFAFYISYLVMSIPSSYLLKAVGFKKGMMFGFFIMAVGAYIFIPAAMGRTYEVFLLGLFTLGTGLAVLQTAANPYVTILGPKDKAVQRISIMGIFNKGAGILAPIIFAAVVLRVGDTELFQQLETMGELEKNAVLDELIQRVITPYTVVGTVLVGLGILVRFSPLPEIDTEHESAELAEANSSKTSILQFPHLILGALAIFLHVGTQVIAIDTVIGYANSYGIGLMEAKVFPSFTLAFTIIGYLIGISLIPKVITQVNILRICTLLGTTFTLLILFTSGDVTLFGITTDVSIWFVVLLGLANSLVWAGIWPLALDGLGRFTKLGASIMIMGLCGNAIMPLIYGYLADLYDVRFAYWVLFPCYLYLVYYAVYGHKVRKWAFAK
;
A
#
# COMPACT_ATOMS: atom_id res chain seq x y z
N MET A 1 3.00 -38.63 -11.80
CA MET A 1 2.80 -37.96 -10.49
C MET A 1 4.01 -37.08 -10.25
N PRO A 2 3.93 -35.75 -10.25
CA PRO A 2 5.07 -34.91 -9.90
C PRO A 2 5.30 -35.03 -8.39
N SER A 3 6.55 -35.29 -7.99
CA SER A 3 6.96 -35.37 -6.59
C SER A 3 6.49 -34.12 -5.83
N LYS A 4 5.63 -34.31 -4.82
CA LYS A 4 5.36 -33.30 -3.80
C LYS A 4 6.72 -32.95 -3.17
N LYS A 5 7.36 -31.86 -3.59
CA LYS A 5 8.46 -31.28 -2.82
C LYS A 5 7.88 -31.01 -1.43
N MET A 6 8.42 -31.66 -0.40
CA MET A 6 8.00 -31.45 0.96
C MET A 6 8.12 -29.96 1.26
N ALA A 7 6.99 -29.34 1.62
CA ALA A 7 6.98 -27.97 2.10
C ALA A 7 7.80 -27.90 3.39
N VAL A 8 8.70 -26.94 3.46
CA VAL A 8 9.63 -26.78 4.60
C VAL A 8 8.88 -26.04 5.71
N LYS A 9 9.01 -26.50 6.96
CA LYS A 9 8.53 -25.74 8.11
C LYS A 9 9.32 -24.43 8.18
N ALA A 10 8.62 -23.30 8.31
CA ALA A 10 9.24 -21.97 8.35
C ALA A 10 10.30 -21.82 9.47
N GLU A 11 10.12 -22.54 10.57
CA GLU A 11 11.04 -22.57 11.74
C GLU A 11 12.31 -23.36 11.48
N SER A 12 12.38 -24.19 10.42
CA SER A 12 13.53 -25.06 10.12
C SER A 12 14.49 -24.49 9.06
N LEU A 13 14.24 -23.25 8.58
CA LEU A 13 15.10 -22.61 7.59
C LEU A 13 16.43 -22.18 8.22
N SER A 14 17.52 -22.36 7.47
CA SER A 14 18.80 -21.80 7.87
C SER A 14 18.75 -20.27 7.89
N GLN A 15 19.60 -19.65 8.71
CA GLN A 15 19.69 -18.19 8.75
C GLN A 15 20.04 -17.59 7.37
N LYS A 16 20.87 -18.27 6.59
CA LYS A 16 21.25 -17.88 5.23
C LYS A 16 20.04 -17.92 4.29
N ASP A 17 19.25 -18.99 4.31
CA ASP A 17 18.07 -19.14 3.44
C ASP A 17 16.99 -18.12 3.81
N THR A 18 16.85 -17.81 5.08
CA THR A 18 15.95 -16.75 5.56
C THR A 18 16.34 -15.38 4.99
N TRP A 19 17.64 -15.02 5.04
CA TRP A 19 18.10 -13.73 4.50
C TRP A 19 18.00 -13.66 2.97
N ILE A 20 18.29 -14.75 2.26
CA ILE A 20 18.09 -14.83 0.80
C ILE A 20 16.60 -14.61 0.46
N SER A 21 15.72 -15.28 1.18
CA SER A 21 14.27 -15.12 0.99
C SER A 21 13.80 -13.70 1.27
N ILE A 22 14.29 -13.07 2.35
CA ILE A 22 14.01 -11.66 2.68
C ILE A 22 14.48 -10.73 1.57
N ALA A 23 15.68 -10.94 1.03
CA ALA A 23 16.21 -10.12 -0.06
C ALA A 23 15.35 -10.23 -1.33
N ILE A 24 14.99 -11.46 -1.73
CA ILE A 24 14.11 -11.67 -2.90
C ILE A 24 12.75 -10.98 -2.69
N ILE A 25 12.12 -11.20 -1.54
CA ILE A 25 10.82 -10.58 -1.24
C ILE A 25 10.96 -9.05 -1.13
N GLY A 26 12.10 -8.54 -0.63
CA GLY A 26 12.41 -7.11 -0.62
C GLY A 26 12.36 -6.49 -2.02
N VAL A 27 12.95 -7.17 -3.02
CA VAL A 27 12.86 -6.75 -4.43
C VAL A 27 11.40 -6.75 -4.91
N LEU A 28 10.60 -7.74 -4.51
CA LEU A 28 9.18 -7.78 -4.86
C LEU A 28 8.42 -6.58 -4.25
N PHE A 29 8.70 -6.25 -2.98
CA PHE A 29 8.09 -5.08 -2.33
C PHE A 29 8.53 -3.76 -2.95
N PHE A 30 9.77 -3.66 -3.43
CA PHE A 30 10.23 -2.53 -4.21
C PHE A 30 9.41 -2.37 -5.49
N VAL A 31 9.21 -3.46 -6.24
CA VAL A 31 8.38 -3.44 -7.45
C VAL A 31 6.92 -3.10 -7.13
N PHE A 32 6.36 -3.63 -6.04
CA PHE A 32 5.02 -3.26 -5.59
C PHE A 32 4.92 -1.75 -5.34
N GLY A 33 5.89 -1.20 -4.61
CA GLY A 33 5.96 0.24 -4.37
C GLY A 33 6.09 1.01 -5.66
N PHE A 34 6.99 0.63 -6.55
CA PHE A 34 7.21 1.30 -7.82
C PHE A 34 5.93 1.39 -8.65
N VAL A 35 5.26 0.25 -8.87
CA VAL A 35 4.01 0.22 -9.67
C VAL A 35 2.87 0.96 -8.99
N SER A 36 2.74 0.88 -7.66
CA SER A 36 1.68 1.58 -6.94
C SER A 36 1.85 3.11 -6.96
N TRP A 37 3.09 3.59 -6.82
CA TRP A 37 3.36 5.04 -6.73
C TRP A 37 3.48 5.73 -8.08
N ILE A 38 3.65 5.00 -9.19
CA ILE A 38 3.52 5.57 -10.54
C ILE A 38 2.13 6.20 -10.73
N ASN A 39 1.08 5.63 -10.14
CA ASN A 39 -0.28 6.13 -10.27
C ASN A 39 -0.42 7.59 -9.78
N ALA A 40 0.36 8.00 -8.79
CA ALA A 40 0.30 9.37 -8.28
C ALA A 40 0.64 10.44 -9.34
N ILE A 41 1.53 10.13 -10.29
CA ILE A 41 1.87 11.04 -11.38
C ILE A 41 0.96 10.84 -12.60
N LEU A 42 0.37 9.65 -12.75
CA LEU A 42 -0.54 9.37 -13.86
C LEU A 42 -1.85 10.15 -13.74
N ILE A 43 -2.36 10.38 -12.53
CA ILE A 43 -3.62 11.10 -12.31
C ILE A 43 -3.57 12.50 -12.95
N PRO A 44 -2.62 13.40 -12.60
CA PRO A 44 -2.54 14.72 -13.22
C PRO A 44 -2.19 14.65 -14.71
N TYR A 45 -1.36 13.68 -15.11
CA TYR A 45 -1.01 13.48 -16.51
C TYR A 45 -2.23 13.08 -17.35
N PHE A 46 -3.03 12.10 -16.92
CA PHE A 46 -4.24 11.69 -17.62
C PHE A 46 -5.33 12.77 -17.56
N LYS A 47 -5.40 13.55 -16.49
CA LYS A 47 -6.32 14.68 -16.42
C LYS A 47 -6.09 15.64 -17.58
N ILE A 48 -4.84 15.95 -17.91
CA ILE A 48 -4.48 16.81 -19.06
C ILE A 48 -4.73 16.07 -20.36
N ALA A 49 -4.14 14.90 -20.53
CA ALA A 49 -4.11 14.18 -21.79
C ALA A 49 -5.48 13.68 -22.29
N PHE A 50 -6.41 13.44 -21.36
CA PHE A 50 -7.82 13.08 -21.66
C PHE A 50 -8.80 14.23 -21.43
N THR A 51 -8.34 15.40 -21.00
CA THR A 51 -9.21 16.54 -20.64
C THR A 51 -10.29 16.17 -19.63
N LEU A 52 -9.90 15.45 -18.56
CA LEU A 52 -10.81 14.91 -17.56
C LEU A 52 -11.25 15.97 -16.55
N SER A 53 -12.45 15.78 -15.98
CA SER A 53 -12.86 16.44 -14.74
C SER A 53 -11.97 16.01 -13.55
N ASN A 54 -12.07 16.72 -12.43
CA ASN A 54 -11.39 16.28 -11.20
C ASN A 54 -11.89 14.89 -10.78
N PHE A 55 -13.21 14.69 -10.76
CA PHE A 55 -13.82 13.42 -10.39
C PHE A 55 -13.31 12.27 -11.27
N ASP A 56 -13.37 12.44 -12.60
CA ASP A 56 -12.95 11.40 -13.53
C ASP A 56 -11.47 11.05 -13.38
N SER A 57 -10.61 12.03 -13.08
CA SER A 57 -9.19 11.78 -12.87
C SER A 57 -8.91 10.90 -11.63
N TYR A 58 -9.73 10.98 -10.58
CA TYR A 58 -9.61 10.11 -9.40
C TYR A 58 -10.12 8.67 -9.64
N LEU A 59 -10.84 8.40 -10.74
CA LEU A 59 -11.19 7.03 -11.13
C LEU A 59 -9.94 6.17 -11.41
N VAL A 60 -8.80 6.78 -11.71
CA VAL A 60 -7.49 6.10 -11.82
C VAL A 60 -7.14 5.37 -10.51
N ALA A 61 -7.17 6.10 -9.39
CA ALA A 61 -6.90 5.52 -8.09
C ALA A 61 -7.99 4.52 -7.68
N PHE A 62 -9.26 4.87 -7.92
CA PHE A 62 -10.39 3.99 -7.61
C PHE A 62 -10.29 2.67 -8.36
N ALA A 63 -10.08 2.65 -9.68
CA ALA A 63 -9.97 1.44 -10.48
C ALA A 63 -8.82 0.53 -9.99
N PHE A 64 -7.69 1.13 -9.63
CA PHE A 64 -6.55 0.40 -9.10
C PHE A 64 -6.84 -0.22 -7.71
N TYR A 65 -7.35 0.57 -6.76
CA TYR A 65 -7.52 0.10 -5.38
C TYR A 65 -8.78 -0.73 -5.16
N ILE A 66 -9.86 -0.56 -5.94
CA ILE A 66 -11.05 -1.40 -5.82
C ILE A 66 -10.76 -2.86 -6.18
N SER A 67 -9.74 -3.11 -7.00
CA SER A 67 -9.28 -4.46 -7.35
C SER A 67 -8.87 -5.26 -6.11
N TYR A 68 -8.30 -4.63 -5.09
CA TYR A 68 -7.93 -5.30 -3.84
C TYR A 68 -9.15 -5.81 -3.10
N LEU A 69 -10.24 -5.04 -3.09
CA LEU A 69 -11.50 -5.49 -2.47
C LEU A 69 -12.08 -6.69 -3.23
N VAL A 70 -12.18 -6.58 -4.55
CA VAL A 70 -12.83 -7.58 -5.40
C VAL A 70 -12.01 -8.86 -5.53
N MET A 71 -10.69 -8.73 -5.70
CA MET A 71 -9.81 -9.82 -6.11
C MET A 71 -9.05 -10.50 -4.96
N SER A 72 -9.08 -9.95 -3.74
CA SER A 72 -8.35 -10.55 -2.62
C SER A 72 -8.85 -11.96 -2.26
N ILE A 73 -10.16 -12.16 -2.22
CA ILE A 73 -10.74 -13.50 -1.93
C ILE A 73 -10.45 -14.48 -3.07
N PRO A 74 -10.71 -14.17 -4.36
CA PRO A 74 -10.27 -15.02 -5.48
C PRO A 74 -8.78 -15.34 -5.44
N SER A 75 -7.92 -14.37 -5.05
CA SER A 75 -6.49 -14.57 -4.88
C SER A 75 -6.17 -15.68 -3.86
N SER A 76 -6.91 -15.73 -2.76
CA SER A 76 -6.75 -16.78 -1.75
C SER A 76 -7.02 -18.18 -2.32
N TYR A 77 -8.08 -18.34 -3.12
CA TYR A 77 -8.38 -19.62 -3.77
C TYR A 77 -7.27 -20.00 -4.76
N LEU A 78 -6.77 -19.05 -5.52
CA LEU A 78 -5.60 -19.28 -6.40
C LEU A 78 -4.40 -19.76 -5.58
N LEU A 79 -4.06 -19.06 -4.48
CA LEU A 79 -2.93 -19.44 -3.62
C LEU A 79 -3.10 -20.82 -2.98
N LYS A 80 -4.32 -21.19 -2.60
CA LYS A 80 -4.61 -22.54 -2.11
C LYS A 80 -4.36 -23.61 -3.18
N ALA A 81 -4.72 -23.33 -4.43
CA ALA A 81 -4.56 -24.27 -5.54
C ALA A 81 -3.11 -24.44 -5.98
N VAL A 82 -2.32 -23.35 -6.01
CA VAL A 82 -0.99 -23.36 -6.64
C VAL A 82 0.18 -23.13 -5.66
N GLY A 83 -0.07 -22.73 -4.41
CA GLY A 83 0.94 -22.37 -3.40
C GLY A 83 1.43 -20.92 -3.53
N PHE A 84 2.24 -20.47 -2.56
CA PHE A 84 2.69 -19.07 -2.49
C PHE A 84 3.58 -18.67 -3.66
N LYS A 85 4.58 -19.49 -3.97
CA LYS A 85 5.58 -19.19 -5.01
C LYS A 85 4.98 -19.09 -6.40
N LYS A 86 4.14 -20.06 -6.78
CA LYS A 86 3.43 -20.02 -8.07
C LYS A 86 2.37 -18.91 -8.09
N GLY A 87 1.72 -18.66 -6.97
CA GLY A 87 0.78 -17.55 -6.83
C GLY A 87 1.43 -16.20 -7.10
N MET A 88 2.63 -15.96 -6.55
CA MET A 88 3.43 -14.77 -6.85
C MET A 88 3.80 -14.67 -8.34
N MET A 89 4.20 -15.79 -8.97
CA MET A 89 4.43 -15.82 -10.42
C MET A 89 3.20 -15.40 -11.21
N PHE A 90 2.03 -15.95 -10.90
CA PHE A 90 0.77 -15.59 -11.57
C PHE A 90 0.40 -14.12 -11.32
N GLY A 91 0.60 -13.61 -10.10
CA GLY A 91 0.40 -12.20 -9.79
C GLY A 91 1.20 -11.28 -10.71
N PHE A 92 2.49 -11.58 -10.92
CA PHE A 92 3.33 -10.83 -11.86
C PHE A 92 2.84 -10.90 -13.30
N PHE A 93 2.39 -12.05 -13.76
CA PHE A 93 1.88 -12.19 -15.13
C PHE A 93 0.57 -11.43 -15.33
N ILE A 94 -0.33 -11.44 -14.33
CA ILE A 94 -1.56 -10.63 -14.36
C ILE A 94 -1.20 -9.14 -14.41
N MET A 95 -0.23 -8.69 -13.58
CA MET A 95 0.26 -7.31 -13.64
C MET A 95 0.84 -6.97 -15.00
N ALA A 96 1.62 -7.86 -15.60
CA ALA A 96 2.19 -7.64 -16.93
C ALA A 96 1.09 -7.47 -18.00
N VAL A 97 0.04 -8.30 -17.94
CA VAL A 97 -1.15 -8.13 -18.82
C VAL A 97 -1.77 -6.75 -18.60
N GLY A 98 -1.96 -6.33 -17.34
CA GLY A 98 -2.47 -5.00 -17.01
C GLY A 98 -1.61 -3.88 -17.59
N ALA A 99 -0.28 -3.98 -17.51
CA ALA A 99 0.65 -3.03 -18.11
C ALA A 99 0.56 -3.01 -19.65
N TYR A 100 0.42 -4.16 -20.30
CA TYR A 100 0.28 -4.23 -21.74
C TYR A 100 -1.08 -3.73 -22.27
N ILE A 101 -2.14 -3.75 -21.47
CA ILE A 101 -3.44 -3.14 -21.81
C ILE A 101 -3.30 -1.62 -22.02
N PHE A 102 -2.32 -0.97 -21.39
CA PHE A 102 -2.05 0.44 -21.64
C PHE A 102 -1.63 0.75 -23.08
N ILE A 103 -1.05 -0.21 -23.81
CA ILE A 103 -0.62 -0.02 -25.20
C ILE A 103 -1.83 0.23 -26.12
N PRO A 104 -2.80 -0.70 -26.25
CA PRO A 104 -3.99 -0.43 -27.07
C PRO A 104 -4.83 0.73 -26.52
N ALA A 105 -4.86 0.94 -25.20
CA ALA A 105 -5.52 2.09 -24.59
C ALA A 105 -4.92 3.42 -25.06
N ALA A 106 -3.58 3.50 -25.14
CA ALA A 106 -2.88 4.69 -25.63
C ALA A 106 -3.04 4.87 -27.14
N MET A 107 -2.98 3.79 -27.91
CA MET A 107 -3.19 3.85 -29.39
C MET A 107 -4.59 4.31 -29.77
N GLY A 108 -5.61 3.88 -29.02
CA GLY A 108 -7.00 4.26 -29.23
C GLY A 108 -7.46 5.48 -28.42
N ARG A 109 -6.58 6.08 -27.60
CA ARG A 109 -6.91 7.17 -26.64
C ARG A 109 -8.22 6.88 -25.89
N THR A 110 -8.34 5.65 -25.34
CA THR A 110 -9.56 5.18 -24.68
C THR A 110 -9.33 5.10 -23.17
N TYR A 111 -9.93 6.01 -22.41
CA TYR A 111 -9.74 6.13 -20.98
C TYR A 111 -10.23 4.89 -20.22
N GLU A 112 -11.37 4.33 -20.60
CA GLU A 112 -11.96 3.14 -19.99
C GLU A 112 -11.04 1.92 -20.11
N VAL A 113 -10.29 1.80 -21.22
CA VAL A 113 -9.31 0.73 -21.41
C VAL A 113 -8.10 0.94 -20.49
N PHE A 114 -7.70 2.17 -20.23
CA PHE A 114 -6.69 2.46 -19.19
C PHE A 114 -7.18 2.07 -17.80
N LEU A 115 -8.43 2.38 -17.44
CA LEU A 115 -9.02 1.96 -16.18
C LEU A 115 -9.05 0.43 -16.04
N LEU A 116 -9.36 -0.29 -17.11
CA LEU A 116 -9.28 -1.76 -17.14
C LEU A 116 -7.84 -2.24 -16.93
N GLY A 117 -6.86 -1.60 -17.55
CA GLY A 117 -5.44 -1.88 -17.34
C GLY A 117 -5.03 -1.69 -15.88
N LEU A 118 -5.45 -0.59 -15.24
CA LEU A 118 -5.22 -0.29 -13.83
C LEU A 118 -5.87 -1.33 -12.90
N PHE A 119 -7.13 -1.68 -13.16
CA PHE A 119 -7.81 -2.74 -12.42
C PHE A 119 -7.09 -4.08 -12.54
N THR A 120 -6.60 -4.42 -13.74
CA THR A 120 -5.84 -5.65 -13.98
C THR A 120 -4.48 -5.62 -13.27
N LEU A 121 -3.76 -4.50 -13.30
CA LEU A 121 -2.53 -4.27 -12.52
C LEU A 121 -2.79 -4.47 -11.01
N GLY A 122 -3.83 -3.81 -10.50
CA GLY A 122 -4.23 -3.95 -9.10
C GLY A 122 -4.64 -5.38 -8.73
N THR A 123 -5.31 -6.11 -9.64
CA THR A 123 -5.63 -7.54 -9.47
C THR A 123 -4.37 -8.38 -9.27
N GLY A 124 -3.38 -8.23 -10.14
CA GLY A 124 -2.11 -8.94 -10.00
C GLY A 124 -1.39 -8.58 -8.70
N LEU A 125 -1.43 -7.31 -8.31
CA LEU A 125 -0.84 -6.84 -7.06
C LEU A 125 -1.59 -7.36 -5.83
N ALA A 126 -2.92 -7.51 -5.90
CA ALA A 126 -3.71 -8.15 -4.83
C ALA A 126 -3.28 -9.61 -4.62
N VAL A 127 -3.07 -10.38 -5.71
CA VAL A 127 -2.53 -11.75 -5.64
C VAL A 127 -1.14 -11.76 -4.99
N LEU A 128 -0.26 -10.87 -5.43
CA LEU A 128 1.11 -10.77 -4.92
C LEU A 128 1.15 -10.40 -3.44
N GLN A 129 0.38 -9.41 -3.01
CA GLN A 129 0.36 -8.98 -1.61
C GLN A 129 -0.31 -10.03 -0.71
N THR A 130 -1.36 -10.72 -1.20
CA THR A 130 -1.97 -11.84 -0.47
C THR A 130 -0.97 -12.99 -0.26
N ALA A 131 -0.03 -13.17 -1.17
CA ALA A 131 1.04 -14.15 -1.03
C ALA A 131 2.22 -13.64 -0.19
N ALA A 132 2.76 -12.47 -0.52
CA ALA A 132 4.02 -11.98 0.02
C ALA A 132 3.93 -11.51 1.48
N ASN A 133 2.82 -10.85 1.89
CA ASN A 133 2.67 -10.35 3.25
C ASN A 133 2.66 -11.47 4.32
N PRO A 134 1.82 -12.53 4.21
CA PRO A 134 1.88 -13.63 5.16
C PRO A 134 3.19 -14.40 5.03
N TYR A 135 3.76 -14.53 3.83
CA TYR A 135 5.03 -15.19 3.62
C TYR A 135 6.14 -14.54 4.45
N VAL A 136 6.28 -13.20 4.40
CA VAL A 136 7.23 -12.45 5.24
C VAL A 136 6.95 -12.61 6.72
N THR A 137 5.68 -12.64 7.10
CA THR A 137 5.26 -12.76 8.51
C THR A 137 5.69 -14.09 9.11
N ILE A 138 5.53 -15.18 8.36
CA ILE A 138 5.83 -16.56 8.82
C ILE A 138 7.27 -17.00 8.56
N LEU A 139 8.05 -16.28 7.76
CA LEU A 139 9.42 -16.59 7.42
C LEU A 139 10.38 -16.33 8.60
N GLY A 140 10.72 -17.36 9.37
CA GLY A 140 11.62 -17.26 10.53
C GLY A 140 10.91 -16.92 11.84
N PRO A 141 11.64 -16.51 12.90
CA PRO A 141 11.11 -16.33 14.25
C PRO A 141 9.95 -15.33 14.33
N LYS A 142 8.89 -15.68 15.05
CA LYS A 142 7.66 -14.86 15.18
C LYS A 142 7.91 -13.48 15.83
N ASP A 143 8.80 -13.42 16.82
CA ASP A 143 9.18 -12.18 17.52
C ASP A 143 9.89 -11.15 16.63
N LYS A 144 10.43 -11.57 15.48
CA LYS A 144 11.08 -10.72 14.48
C LYS A 144 10.20 -10.40 13.27
N ALA A 145 8.91 -10.77 13.27
CA ALA A 145 8.02 -10.54 12.14
C ALA A 145 7.88 -9.06 11.79
N VAL A 146 7.68 -8.18 12.79
CA VAL A 146 7.59 -6.73 12.58
C VAL A 146 8.88 -6.18 11.95
N GLN A 147 10.04 -6.67 12.40
CA GLN A 147 11.35 -6.26 11.83
C GLN A 147 11.44 -6.61 10.35
N ARG A 148 11.05 -7.82 9.95
CA ARG A 148 11.07 -8.25 8.54
C ARG A 148 10.10 -7.43 7.69
N ILE A 149 8.87 -7.20 8.19
CA ILE A 149 7.88 -6.39 7.48
C ILE A 149 8.35 -4.93 7.36
N SER A 150 9.03 -4.40 8.37
CA SER A 150 9.62 -3.04 8.31
C SER A 150 10.69 -2.92 7.23
N ILE A 151 11.53 -3.95 7.06
CA ILE A 151 12.50 -4.00 5.95
C ILE A 151 11.77 -3.93 4.60
N MET A 152 10.70 -4.72 4.44
CA MET A 152 9.85 -4.65 3.23
C MET A 152 9.25 -3.26 3.03
N GLY A 153 8.84 -2.62 4.11
CA GLY A 153 8.33 -1.24 4.11
C GLY A 153 9.36 -0.24 3.57
N ILE A 154 10.63 -0.37 3.95
CA ILE A 154 11.72 0.48 3.42
C ILE A 154 11.88 0.29 1.91
N PHE A 155 11.89 -0.95 1.42
CA PHE A 155 11.95 -1.20 -0.03
C PHE A 155 10.76 -0.58 -0.76
N ASN A 156 9.55 -0.73 -0.23
CA ASN A 156 8.33 -0.18 -0.83
C ASN A 156 8.33 1.36 -0.83
N LYS A 157 8.68 2.00 0.27
CA LYS A 157 8.71 3.48 0.37
C LYS A 157 9.88 4.08 -0.39
N GLY A 158 11.04 3.41 -0.43
CA GLY A 158 12.17 3.79 -1.28
C GLY A 158 11.78 3.80 -2.77
N ALA A 159 11.07 2.77 -3.21
CA ALA A 159 10.50 2.73 -4.55
C ALA A 159 9.48 3.87 -4.78
N GLY A 160 8.67 4.21 -3.76
CA GLY A 160 7.72 5.30 -3.81
C GLY A 160 8.36 6.67 -4.02
N ILE A 161 9.56 6.88 -3.52
CA ILE A 161 10.33 8.12 -3.77
C ILE A 161 10.88 8.14 -5.21
N LEU A 162 11.35 7.01 -5.72
CA LEU A 162 12.02 6.92 -7.02
C LEU A 162 11.04 6.84 -8.20
N ALA A 163 9.91 6.16 -8.03
CA ALA A 163 8.99 5.86 -9.13
C ALA A 163 8.45 7.12 -9.84
N PRO A 164 7.93 8.14 -9.16
CA PRO A 164 7.45 9.36 -9.83
C PRO A 164 8.58 10.10 -10.55
N ILE A 165 9.79 10.12 -9.98
CA ILE A 165 10.97 10.80 -10.57
C ILE A 165 11.36 10.11 -11.87
N ILE A 166 11.51 8.78 -11.85
CA ILE A 166 11.89 7.98 -13.02
C ILE A 166 10.81 8.07 -14.08
N PHE A 167 9.54 7.93 -13.70
CA PHE A 167 8.43 7.97 -14.65
C PHE A 167 8.30 9.35 -15.30
N ALA A 168 8.38 10.42 -14.52
CA ALA A 168 8.37 11.78 -15.04
C ALA A 168 9.52 12.04 -16.03
N ALA A 169 10.74 11.58 -15.72
CA ALA A 169 11.89 11.72 -16.60
C ALA A 169 11.76 10.98 -17.94
N VAL A 170 10.90 9.95 -18.01
CA VAL A 170 10.65 9.20 -19.25
C VAL A 170 9.48 9.77 -20.05
N VAL A 171 8.44 10.25 -19.36
CA VAL A 171 7.17 10.65 -20.02
C VAL A 171 7.13 12.14 -20.30
N LEU A 172 7.65 12.98 -19.38
CA LEU A 172 7.66 14.42 -19.54
C LEU A 172 8.91 14.89 -20.32
N ARG A 173 8.74 15.90 -21.15
CA ARG A 173 9.82 16.53 -21.94
C ARG A 173 10.02 17.98 -21.51
N VAL A 174 11.20 18.50 -21.78
CA VAL A 174 11.48 19.93 -21.62
C VAL A 174 10.54 20.70 -22.56
N GLY A 175 9.82 21.69 -22.01
CA GLY A 175 8.80 22.45 -22.74
C GLY A 175 7.36 21.98 -22.55
N ASP A 176 7.11 20.84 -21.88
CA ASP A 176 5.72 20.37 -21.65
C ASP A 176 4.94 21.33 -20.73
N THR A 177 5.61 22.08 -19.86
CA THR A 177 4.92 23.08 -19.01
C THR A 177 4.30 24.18 -19.87
N GLU A 178 5.05 24.71 -20.82
CA GLU A 178 4.59 25.71 -21.78
C GLU A 178 3.55 25.11 -22.71
N LEU A 179 3.77 23.88 -23.17
CA LEU A 179 2.83 23.14 -24.03
C LEU A 179 1.46 22.99 -23.33
N PHE A 180 1.43 22.63 -22.05
CA PHE A 180 0.18 22.46 -21.29
C PHE A 180 -0.58 23.79 -21.13
N GLN A 181 0.12 24.92 -20.99
CA GLN A 181 -0.51 26.24 -20.96
C GLN A 181 -1.08 26.64 -22.36
N GLN A 182 -0.41 26.24 -23.42
CA GLN A 182 -0.85 26.54 -24.79
C GLN A 182 -2.07 25.70 -25.22
N LEU A 183 -2.31 24.52 -24.61
CA LEU A 183 -3.45 23.66 -24.94
C LEU A 183 -4.80 24.37 -24.84
N GLU A 184 -4.94 25.38 -24.00
CA GLU A 184 -6.18 26.15 -23.86
C GLU A 184 -6.43 27.11 -25.05
N THR A 185 -5.38 27.50 -25.75
CA THR A 185 -5.43 28.45 -26.89
C THR A 185 -5.33 27.79 -28.24
N MET A 186 -5.00 26.49 -28.30
CA MET A 186 -4.87 25.72 -29.55
C MET A 186 -6.21 25.44 -30.20
N GLY A 187 -6.22 25.41 -31.55
CA GLY A 187 -7.36 24.91 -32.31
C GLY A 187 -7.61 23.41 -32.04
N GLU A 188 -8.87 22.96 -32.16
CA GLU A 188 -9.25 21.59 -31.77
C GLU A 188 -8.45 20.49 -32.49
N LEU A 189 -8.14 20.66 -33.78
CA LEU A 189 -7.34 19.68 -34.54
C LEU A 189 -5.91 19.58 -34.03
N GLU A 190 -5.26 20.70 -33.78
CA GLU A 190 -3.91 20.76 -33.24
C GLU A 190 -3.85 20.23 -31.82
N LYS A 191 -4.80 20.66 -30.98
CA LYS A 191 -4.95 20.17 -29.59
C LYS A 191 -5.08 18.66 -29.53
N ASN A 192 -5.94 18.05 -30.33
CA ASN A 192 -6.14 16.60 -30.41
C ASN A 192 -4.87 15.87 -30.83
N ALA A 193 -4.13 16.38 -31.82
CA ALA A 193 -2.87 15.78 -32.23
C ALA A 193 -1.82 15.79 -31.10
N VAL A 194 -1.72 16.89 -30.36
CA VAL A 194 -0.83 17.01 -29.19
C VAL A 194 -1.24 16.05 -28.06
N LEU A 195 -2.55 15.97 -27.77
CA LEU A 195 -3.05 15.08 -26.73
C LEU A 195 -2.84 13.60 -27.10
N ASP A 196 -2.98 13.24 -28.39
CA ASP A 196 -2.67 11.89 -28.87
C ASP A 196 -1.18 11.56 -28.72
N GLU A 197 -0.28 12.50 -29.03
CA GLU A 197 1.15 12.32 -28.78
C GLU A 197 1.46 12.13 -27.29
N LEU A 198 0.87 12.97 -26.43
CA LEU A 198 1.05 12.85 -24.96
C LEU A 198 0.65 11.46 -24.48
N ILE A 199 -0.53 10.98 -24.86
CA ILE A 199 -0.99 9.64 -24.44
C ILE A 199 -0.06 8.54 -24.97
N GLN A 200 0.44 8.62 -26.18
CA GLN A 200 1.33 7.61 -26.74
C GLN A 200 2.69 7.53 -26.01
N ARG A 201 3.11 8.59 -25.33
CA ARG A 201 4.37 8.58 -24.54
C ARG A 201 4.35 7.54 -23.40
N VAL A 202 3.17 7.10 -22.94
CA VAL A 202 3.08 6.07 -21.88
C VAL A 202 3.33 4.65 -22.43
N ILE A 203 3.29 4.44 -23.75
CA ILE A 203 3.48 3.11 -24.36
C ILE A 203 4.84 2.52 -24.00
N THR A 204 5.92 3.29 -24.21
CA THR A 204 7.27 2.81 -23.92
C THR A 204 7.50 2.43 -22.45
N PRO A 205 7.22 3.31 -21.46
CA PRO A 205 7.41 2.95 -20.06
C PRO A 205 6.55 1.77 -19.62
N TYR A 206 5.29 1.67 -20.08
CA TYR A 206 4.44 0.52 -19.72
C TYR A 206 4.84 -0.78 -20.42
N THR A 207 5.39 -0.71 -21.65
CA THR A 207 6.02 -1.87 -22.30
C THR A 207 7.21 -2.38 -21.48
N VAL A 208 8.06 -1.47 -21.02
CA VAL A 208 9.21 -1.81 -20.15
C VAL A 208 8.73 -2.41 -18.83
N VAL A 209 7.77 -1.77 -18.15
CA VAL A 209 7.19 -2.28 -16.91
C VAL A 209 6.60 -3.67 -17.12
N GLY A 210 5.79 -3.89 -18.16
CA GLY A 210 5.21 -5.20 -18.48
C GLY A 210 6.29 -6.27 -18.70
N THR A 211 7.33 -5.94 -19.46
CA THR A 211 8.44 -6.87 -19.73
C THR A 211 9.23 -7.21 -18.46
N VAL A 212 9.52 -6.23 -17.62
CA VAL A 212 10.15 -6.43 -16.31
C VAL A 212 9.28 -7.33 -15.42
N LEU A 213 7.98 -7.09 -15.38
CA LEU A 213 7.04 -7.92 -14.60
C LEU A 213 7.00 -9.37 -15.09
N VAL A 214 7.03 -9.62 -16.40
CA VAL A 214 7.18 -11.00 -16.95
C VAL A 214 8.49 -11.62 -16.47
N GLY A 215 9.60 -10.89 -16.61
CA GLY A 215 10.92 -11.35 -16.14
C GLY A 215 10.92 -11.71 -14.65
N LEU A 216 10.31 -10.87 -13.81
CA LEU A 216 10.18 -11.13 -12.37
C LEU A 216 9.30 -12.35 -12.07
N GLY A 217 8.21 -12.54 -12.80
CA GLY A 217 7.39 -13.74 -12.69
C GLY A 217 8.19 -15.01 -12.97
N ILE A 218 9.02 -15.01 -14.01
CA ILE A 218 9.92 -16.10 -14.35
C ILE A 218 10.99 -16.28 -13.25
N LEU A 219 11.63 -15.20 -12.81
CA LEU A 219 12.65 -15.24 -11.75
C LEU A 219 12.08 -15.82 -10.44
N VAL A 220 10.89 -15.41 -10.03
CA VAL A 220 10.24 -15.97 -8.84
C VAL A 220 9.98 -17.46 -9.01
N ARG A 221 9.59 -17.92 -10.20
CA ARG A 221 9.34 -19.35 -10.47
C ARG A 221 10.58 -20.20 -10.23
N PHE A 222 11.75 -19.69 -10.62
CA PHE A 222 13.03 -20.40 -10.51
C PHE A 222 13.85 -20.00 -9.28
N SER A 223 13.40 -19.03 -8.49
CA SER A 223 14.08 -18.56 -7.28
C SER A 223 14.24 -19.68 -6.23
N PRO A 224 15.20 -19.58 -5.31
CA PRO A 224 15.37 -20.52 -4.20
C PRO A 224 14.33 -20.33 -3.09
N LEU A 225 13.28 -19.52 -3.30
CA LEU A 225 12.21 -19.33 -2.30
C LEU A 225 11.60 -20.69 -1.92
N PRO A 226 11.62 -21.09 -0.65
CA PRO A 226 10.97 -22.31 -0.21
C PRO A 226 9.45 -22.20 -0.33
N GLU A 227 8.80 -23.31 -0.66
CA GLU A 227 7.34 -23.40 -0.54
C GLU A 227 7.03 -23.62 0.94
N ILE A 228 6.40 -22.63 1.57
CA ILE A 228 6.06 -22.69 2.99
C ILE A 228 4.64 -23.22 3.12
N ASP A 229 4.50 -24.29 3.89
CA ASP A 229 3.18 -24.82 4.24
C ASP A 229 2.65 -24.07 5.47
N THR A 230 1.59 -23.29 5.23
CA THR A 230 0.87 -22.57 6.29
C THR A 230 -0.31 -23.36 6.83
N GLU A 231 -0.61 -24.52 6.25
CA GLU A 231 -1.77 -25.36 6.61
C GLU A 231 -1.37 -26.50 7.56
N HIS A 232 -0.07 -26.76 7.76
CA HIS A 232 0.40 -27.64 8.83
C HIS A 232 0.21 -26.91 10.18
N GLU A 233 -0.93 -27.19 10.77
CA GLU A 233 -1.19 -26.84 12.16
C GLU A 233 -0.38 -27.76 13.07
N SER A 234 0.14 -27.24 14.19
CA SER A 234 0.52 -28.10 15.30
C SER A 234 -0.73 -28.86 15.76
N ALA A 235 -0.58 -30.07 16.31
CA ALA A 235 -1.73 -30.85 16.77
C ALA A 235 -2.62 -30.05 17.74
N GLU A 236 -2.03 -29.26 18.62
CA GLU A 236 -2.73 -28.35 19.54
C GLU A 236 -3.55 -27.27 18.79
N LEU A 237 -3.01 -26.69 17.73
CA LEU A 237 -3.68 -25.67 16.92
C LEU A 237 -4.80 -26.26 16.07
N ALA A 238 -4.58 -27.47 15.53
CA ALA A 238 -5.58 -28.24 14.80
C ALA A 238 -6.76 -28.62 15.71
N GLU A 239 -6.48 -29.04 16.94
CA GLU A 239 -7.48 -29.33 17.96
C GLU A 239 -8.26 -28.06 18.34
N ALA A 240 -7.57 -26.94 18.63
CA ALA A 240 -8.19 -25.66 18.95
C ALA A 240 -9.06 -25.10 17.82
N ASN A 241 -8.74 -25.40 16.57
CA ASN A 241 -9.49 -24.97 15.38
C ASN A 241 -10.44 -26.05 14.82
N SER A 242 -10.52 -27.22 15.43
CA SER A 242 -11.34 -28.36 14.93
C SER A 242 -12.80 -28.01 14.74
N SER A 243 -13.36 -27.22 15.66
CA SER A 243 -14.75 -26.77 15.63
C SER A 243 -15.00 -25.57 14.70
N LYS A 244 -13.94 -24.92 14.18
CA LYS A 244 -14.08 -23.72 13.35
C LYS A 244 -14.24 -24.10 11.88
N THR A 245 -15.38 -23.68 11.31
CA THR A 245 -15.75 -23.93 9.92
C THR A 245 -15.65 -22.69 9.04
N SER A 246 -15.59 -21.50 9.62
CA SER A 246 -15.56 -20.22 8.91
C SER A 246 -14.46 -19.30 9.44
N ILE A 247 -13.86 -18.53 8.53
CA ILE A 247 -12.89 -17.50 8.84
C ILE A 247 -13.47 -16.39 9.72
N LEU A 248 -14.79 -16.16 9.65
CA LEU A 248 -15.49 -15.17 10.46
C LEU A 248 -15.53 -15.51 11.95
N GLN A 249 -15.18 -16.74 12.31
CA GLN A 249 -15.02 -17.18 13.70
C GLN A 249 -13.70 -16.75 14.36
N PHE A 250 -12.90 -15.92 13.67
CA PHE A 250 -11.68 -15.33 14.19
C PHE A 250 -11.83 -13.80 14.36
N PRO A 251 -12.39 -13.34 15.49
CA PRO A 251 -12.68 -11.91 15.69
C PRO A 251 -11.46 -11.02 15.52
N HIS A 252 -10.29 -11.41 16.05
CA HIS A 252 -9.05 -10.64 15.96
C HIS A 252 -8.59 -10.40 14.52
N LEU A 253 -8.89 -11.30 13.59
CA LEU A 253 -8.65 -11.11 12.17
C LEU A 253 -9.58 -10.05 11.58
N ILE A 254 -10.89 -10.17 11.83
CA ILE A 254 -11.87 -9.24 11.28
C ILE A 254 -11.64 -7.83 11.82
N LEU A 255 -11.38 -7.71 13.12
CA LEU A 255 -10.99 -6.45 13.74
C LEU A 255 -9.66 -5.93 13.17
N GLY A 256 -8.72 -6.84 12.86
CA GLY A 256 -7.45 -6.51 12.21
C GLY A 256 -7.61 -6.01 10.78
N ALA A 257 -8.53 -6.59 10.01
CA ALA A 257 -8.83 -6.13 8.65
C ALA A 257 -9.42 -4.70 8.65
N LEU A 258 -10.32 -4.41 9.59
CA LEU A 258 -10.82 -3.04 9.80
C LEU A 258 -9.69 -2.10 10.26
N ALA A 259 -8.78 -2.58 11.11
CA ALA A 259 -7.62 -1.80 11.53
C ALA A 259 -6.71 -1.47 10.34
N ILE A 260 -6.47 -2.40 9.41
CA ILE A 260 -5.73 -2.14 8.17
C ILE A 260 -6.46 -1.11 7.30
N PHE A 261 -7.78 -1.25 7.11
CA PHE A 261 -8.58 -0.29 6.33
C PHE A 261 -8.41 1.15 6.85
N LEU A 262 -8.55 1.33 8.15
CA LEU A 262 -8.41 2.65 8.78
C LEU A 262 -6.96 3.15 8.75
N HIS A 263 -6.00 2.25 8.99
CA HIS A 263 -4.57 2.60 8.97
C HIS A 263 -4.10 3.09 7.59
N VAL A 264 -4.42 2.37 6.52
CA VAL A 264 -3.99 2.79 5.18
C VAL A 264 -4.67 4.10 4.77
N GLY A 265 -5.92 4.32 5.19
CA GLY A 265 -6.61 5.59 5.05
C GLY A 265 -5.90 6.74 5.76
N THR A 266 -5.48 6.54 7.03
CA THR A 266 -4.72 7.58 7.76
C THR A 266 -3.37 7.86 7.10
N GLN A 267 -2.73 6.84 6.56
CA GLN A 267 -1.44 6.98 5.88
C GLN A 267 -1.56 7.79 4.58
N VAL A 268 -2.57 7.48 3.76
CA VAL A 268 -2.80 8.18 2.48
C VAL A 268 -3.22 9.62 2.72
N ILE A 269 -4.10 9.88 3.66
CA ILE A 269 -4.48 11.25 4.04
C ILE A 269 -3.23 12.04 4.44
N ALA A 270 -2.36 11.50 5.31
CA ALA A 270 -1.16 12.21 5.74
C ALA A 270 -0.18 12.56 4.60
N ILE A 271 -0.19 11.78 3.51
CA ILE A 271 0.72 11.97 2.37
C ILE A 271 0.08 12.84 1.29
N ASP A 272 -1.16 12.54 0.92
CA ASP A 272 -1.77 13.11 -0.28
C ASP A 272 -2.45 14.46 -0.02
N THR A 273 -2.86 14.73 1.24
CA THR A 273 -3.57 15.98 1.55
C THR A 273 -2.66 17.09 2.05
N VAL A 274 -1.44 16.78 2.48
CA VAL A 274 -0.53 17.77 3.10
C VAL A 274 -0.16 18.93 2.18
N ILE A 275 -0.08 18.71 0.86
CA ILE A 275 0.18 19.77 -0.11
C ILE A 275 -0.97 20.77 -0.13
N GLY A 276 -2.20 20.28 -0.25
CA GLY A 276 -3.40 21.14 -0.23
C GLY A 276 -3.56 21.87 1.10
N TYR A 277 -3.21 21.21 2.20
CA TYR A 277 -3.24 21.81 3.53
C TYR A 277 -2.19 22.92 3.66
N ALA A 278 -0.96 22.70 3.23
CA ALA A 278 0.08 23.73 3.21
C ALA A 278 -0.29 24.91 2.29
N ASN A 279 -0.91 24.61 1.16
CA ASN A 279 -1.38 25.64 0.22
C ASN A 279 -2.47 26.53 0.83
N SER A 280 -3.37 25.99 1.67
CA SER A 280 -4.38 26.78 2.39
C SER A 280 -3.80 27.78 3.41
N TYR A 281 -2.53 27.58 3.79
CA TYR A 281 -1.73 28.52 4.60
C TYR A 281 -0.83 29.44 3.76
N GLY A 282 -1.05 29.52 2.45
CA GLY A 282 -0.34 30.43 1.55
C GLY A 282 1.01 29.91 1.04
N ILE A 283 1.36 28.66 1.33
CA ILE A 283 2.60 28.06 0.81
C ILE A 283 2.38 27.69 -0.65
N GLY A 284 3.24 28.22 -1.53
CA GLY A 284 3.16 27.90 -2.96
C GLY A 284 3.32 26.39 -3.25
N LEU A 285 2.66 25.90 -4.32
CA LEU A 285 2.72 24.48 -4.69
C LEU A 285 4.15 23.98 -4.90
N MET A 286 5.05 24.85 -5.39
CA MET A 286 6.46 24.51 -5.63
C MET A 286 7.24 24.28 -4.32
N GLU A 287 6.83 24.87 -3.22
CA GLU A 287 7.39 24.63 -1.89
C GLU A 287 6.64 23.49 -1.20
N ALA A 288 5.30 23.48 -1.30
CA ALA A 288 4.46 22.48 -0.64
C ALA A 288 4.74 21.04 -1.09
N LYS A 289 5.20 20.83 -2.34
CA LYS A 289 5.49 19.49 -2.89
C LYS A 289 6.52 18.67 -2.10
N VAL A 290 7.32 19.30 -1.23
CA VAL A 290 8.32 18.58 -0.42
C VAL A 290 7.74 17.92 0.82
N PHE A 291 6.57 18.35 1.31
CA PHE A 291 5.97 17.80 2.53
C PHE A 291 5.65 16.30 2.46
N PRO A 292 5.09 15.75 1.35
CA PRO A 292 4.94 14.29 1.20
C PRO A 292 6.27 13.55 1.33
N SER A 293 7.36 14.10 0.78
CA SER A 293 8.70 13.50 0.89
C SER A 293 9.20 13.49 2.33
N PHE A 294 8.93 14.53 3.11
CA PHE A 294 9.22 14.54 4.55
C PHE A 294 8.38 13.49 5.28
N THR A 295 7.08 13.37 4.97
CA THR A 295 6.21 12.33 5.57
C THR A 295 6.75 10.92 5.30
N LEU A 296 7.18 10.65 4.06
CA LEU A 296 7.80 9.37 3.69
C LEU A 296 9.14 9.16 4.38
N ALA A 297 9.97 10.20 4.52
CA ALA A 297 11.23 10.13 5.25
C ALA A 297 11.02 9.79 6.73
N PHE A 298 10.06 10.42 7.41
CA PHE A 298 9.69 10.07 8.78
C PHE A 298 9.13 8.65 8.89
N THR A 299 8.43 8.15 7.87
CA THR A 299 8.01 6.75 7.81
C THR A 299 9.21 5.80 7.76
N ILE A 300 10.22 6.09 6.93
CA ILE A 300 11.46 5.30 6.85
C ILE A 300 12.23 5.35 8.17
N ILE A 301 12.34 6.53 8.79
CA ILE A 301 12.95 6.67 10.14
C ILE A 301 12.24 5.76 11.14
N GLY A 302 10.92 5.74 11.14
CA GLY A 302 10.15 4.86 12.00
C GLY A 302 10.43 3.37 11.75
N TYR A 303 10.57 2.94 10.50
CA TYR A 303 10.99 1.57 10.18
C TYR A 303 12.39 1.25 10.71
N LEU A 304 13.36 2.16 10.56
CA LEU A 304 14.72 1.98 11.07
C LEU A 304 14.73 1.86 12.61
N ILE A 305 13.95 2.70 13.29
CA ILE A 305 13.74 2.61 14.74
C ILE A 305 13.16 1.24 15.11
N GLY A 306 12.12 0.78 14.40
CA GLY A 306 11.52 -0.52 14.61
C GLY A 306 12.49 -1.68 14.44
N ILE A 307 13.28 -1.67 13.37
CA ILE A 307 14.30 -2.69 13.08
C ILE A 307 15.34 -2.75 14.21
N SER A 308 15.73 -1.60 14.76
CA SER A 308 16.76 -1.49 15.80
C SER A 308 16.27 -1.92 17.17
N LEU A 309 15.01 -1.58 17.52
CA LEU A 309 14.48 -1.77 18.87
C LEU A 309 13.71 -3.09 19.03
N ILE A 310 13.13 -3.67 17.97
CA ILE A 310 12.31 -4.88 18.05
C ILE A 310 13.16 -6.13 17.74
N PRO A 311 13.09 -7.20 18.51
CA PRO A 311 12.38 -7.36 19.81
C PRO A 311 13.22 -7.00 21.04
N LYS A 312 14.46 -6.49 20.84
CA LYS A 312 15.49 -6.36 21.88
C LYS A 312 15.08 -5.47 23.05
N VAL A 313 14.43 -4.35 22.76
CA VAL A 313 14.07 -3.30 23.72
C VAL A 313 12.56 -3.25 23.91
N ILE A 314 11.82 -3.42 22.82
CA ILE A 314 10.36 -3.23 22.77
C ILE A 314 9.69 -4.42 22.09
N THR A 315 8.51 -4.82 22.58
CA THR A 315 7.71 -5.87 21.96
C THR A 315 6.94 -5.33 20.75
N GLN A 316 6.59 -6.23 19.80
CA GLN A 316 5.79 -5.88 18.61
C GLN A 316 4.45 -5.21 18.99
N VAL A 317 3.80 -5.65 20.07
CA VAL A 317 2.53 -5.09 20.53
C VAL A 317 2.73 -3.69 21.12
N ASN A 318 3.79 -3.49 21.91
CA ASN A 318 4.03 -2.20 22.53
C ASN A 318 4.41 -1.12 21.53
N ILE A 319 5.18 -1.46 20.48
CA ILE A 319 5.47 -0.48 19.42
C ILE A 319 4.20 -0.10 18.64
N LEU A 320 3.29 -1.07 18.39
CA LEU A 320 2.00 -0.77 17.78
C LEU A 320 1.18 0.22 18.63
N ARG A 321 1.15 0.01 19.97
CA ARG A 321 0.49 0.93 20.91
C ARG A 321 1.10 2.33 20.86
N ILE A 322 2.43 2.42 20.89
CA ILE A 322 3.13 3.71 20.81
C ILE A 322 2.79 4.42 19.53
N CYS A 323 2.87 3.75 18.37
CA CYS A 323 2.57 4.34 17.07
C CYS A 323 1.12 4.83 16.98
N THR A 324 0.16 4.04 17.45
CA THR A 324 -1.26 4.43 17.41
C THR A 324 -1.59 5.58 18.37
N LEU A 325 -0.97 5.62 19.55
CA LEU A 325 -1.08 6.74 20.48
C LEU A 325 -0.43 8.01 19.93
N LEU A 326 0.75 7.91 19.30
CA LEU A 326 1.38 9.04 18.60
C LEU A 326 0.48 9.58 17.50
N GLY A 327 -0.14 8.71 16.71
CA GLY A 327 -1.09 9.12 15.68
C GLY A 327 -2.29 9.88 16.24
N THR A 328 -2.87 9.40 17.36
CA THR A 328 -3.93 10.10 18.07
C THR A 328 -3.45 11.47 18.55
N THR A 329 -2.27 11.53 19.18
CA THR A 329 -1.69 12.77 19.70
C THR A 329 -1.44 13.78 18.59
N PHE A 330 -0.78 13.35 17.49
CA PHE A 330 -0.51 14.25 16.36
C PHE A 330 -1.79 14.72 15.69
N THR A 331 -2.82 13.89 15.61
CA THR A 331 -4.14 14.33 15.10
C THR A 331 -4.71 15.44 15.97
N LEU A 332 -4.68 15.32 17.30
CA LEU A 332 -5.15 16.39 18.19
C LEU A 332 -4.28 17.65 18.05
N LEU A 333 -2.96 17.50 17.90
CA LEU A 333 -2.08 18.63 17.68
C LEU A 333 -2.36 19.32 16.33
N ILE A 334 -2.65 18.58 15.26
CA ILE A 334 -3.10 19.17 13.98
C ILE A 334 -4.34 20.05 14.18
N LEU A 335 -5.31 19.58 14.97
CA LEU A 335 -6.59 20.22 15.14
C LEU A 335 -6.54 21.45 16.08
N PHE A 336 -5.70 21.40 17.11
CA PHE A 336 -5.75 22.37 18.22
C PHE A 336 -4.51 23.24 18.38
N THR A 337 -3.44 23.04 17.61
CA THR A 337 -2.27 23.92 17.67
C THR A 337 -2.19 24.83 16.45
N SER A 338 -1.71 26.04 16.65
CA SER A 338 -1.46 27.02 15.59
C SER A 338 -0.26 27.88 15.96
N GLY A 339 0.37 28.42 14.97
CA GLY A 339 1.51 29.32 15.12
C GLY A 339 2.63 28.98 14.13
N ASP A 340 3.34 29.99 13.69
CA ASP A 340 4.40 29.85 12.71
C ASP A 340 5.65 29.24 13.32
N VAL A 341 6.21 28.30 12.62
CA VAL A 341 7.50 27.67 12.94
C VAL A 341 8.34 27.52 11.67
N THR A 342 9.65 27.76 11.80
CA THR A 342 10.57 27.57 10.70
C THR A 342 11.36 26.26 10.91
N LEU A 343 11.08 25.27 10.08
CA LEU A 343 11.83 24.00 10.06
C LEU A 343 12.30 23.71 8.64
N PHE A 344 13.52 23.21 8.51
CA PHE A 344 14.17 22.92 7.22
C PHE A 344 14.15 24.10 6.22
N GLY A 345 14.18 25.33 6.73
CA GLY A 345 14.14 26.56 5.92
C GLY A 345 12.75 26.96 5.42
N ILE A 346 11.68 26.26 5.83
CA ILE A 346 10.29 26.55 5.48
C ILE A 346 9.57 27.09 6.71
N THR A 347 9.03 28.31 6.60
CA THR A 347 8.17 28.89 7.64
C THR A 347 6.72 28.58 7.33
N THR A 348 6.05 27.88 8.27
CA THR A 348 4.65 27.51 8.10
C THR A 348 3.97 27.25 9.44
N ASP A 349 2.64 27.10 9.43
CA ASP A 349 1.90 26.70 10.63
C ASP A 349 2.39 25.35 11.16
N VAL A 350 2.59 25.26 12.46
CA VAL A 350 3.13 24.08 13.14
C VAL A 350 2.25 22.84 12.92
N SER A 351 0.96 23.00 12.70
CA SER A 351 0.05 21.88 12.44
C SER A 351 0.42 21.06 11.20
N ILE A 352 1.01 21.70 10.17
CA ILE A 352 1.48 21.02 8.95
C ILE A 352 2.60 20.03 9.29
N TRP A 353 3.50 20.40 10.22
CA TRP A 353 4.54 19.50 10.67
C TRP A 353 4.01 18.32 11.46
N PHE A 354 2.89 18.47 12.18
CA PHE A 354 2.23 17.32 12.81
C PHE A 354 1.61 16.39 11.77
N VAL A 355 1.10 16.90 10.64
CA VAL A 355 0.70 16.03 9.49
C VAL A 355 1.90 15.25 8.96
N VAL A 356 3.03 15.92 8.78
CA VAL A 356 4.29 15.28 8.35
C VAL A 356 4.73 14.20 9.36
N LEU A 357 4.65 14.47 10.66
CA LEU A 357 5.00 13.51 11.72
C LEU A 357 4.06 12.31 11.81
N LEU A 358 2.85 12.38 11.22
CA LEU A 358 2.01 11.20 11.05
C LEU A 358 2.72 10.10 10.25
N GLY A 359 3.69 10.44 9.40
CA GLY A 359 4.56 9.47 8.75
C GLY A 359 5.28 8.55 9.75
N LEU A 360 5.85 9.12 10.81
CA LEU A 360 6.47 8.35 11.90
C LEU A 360 5.43 7.51 12.66
N ALA A 361 4.29 8.09 13.01
CA ALA A 361 3.22 7.39 13.72
C ALA A 361 2.67 6.20 12.90
N ASN A 362 2.54 6.35 11.58
CA ASN A 362 2.03 5.31 10.68
C ASN A 362 3.06 4.21 10.35
N SER A 363 4.35 4.42 10.58
CA SER A 363 5.41 3.55 10.08
C SER A 363 5.25 2.07 10.48
N LEU A 364 5.04 1.78 11.75
CA LEU A 364 5.03 0.41 12.29
C LEU A 364 3.63 -0.15 12.53
N VAL A 365 2.57 0.59 12.19
CA VAL A 365 1.19 0.15 12.41
C VAL A 365 0.84 -1.04 11.53
N TRP A 366 1.12 -0.96 10.23
CA TRP A 366 0.95 -2.10 9.31
C TRP A 366 1.70 -3.33 9.80
N ALA A 367 3.00 -3.16 10.08
CA ALA A 367 3.86 -4.24 10.52
C ALA A 367 3.41 -4.86 11.86
N GLY A 368 2.83 -4.06 12.75
CA GLY A 368 2.32 -4.51 14.04
C GLY A 368 0.99 -5.27 13.92
N ILE A 369 0.07 -4.84 13.05
CA ILE A 369 -1.25 -5.47 12.90
C ILE A 369 -1.13 -6.86 12.26
N TRP A 370 -0.33 -7.03 11.20
CA TRP A 370 -0.27 -8.25 10.40
C TRP A 370 0.00 -9.53 11.20
N PRO A 371 1.06 -9.62 12.03
CA PRO A 371 1.33 -10.82 12.81
C PRO A 371 0.22 -11.13 13.81
N LEU A 372 -0.37 -10.09 14.42
CA LEU A 372 -1.43 -10.24 15.42
C LEU A 372 -2.76 -10.72 14.80
N ALA A 373 -3.07 -10.24 13.60
CA ALA A 373 -4.29 -10.62 12.90
C ALA A 373 -4.21 -12.04 12.32
N LEU A 374 -3.03 -12.49 11.89
CA LEU A 374 -2.83 -13.83 11.32
C LEU A 374 -2.51 -14.89 12.37
N ASP A 375 -2.33 -14.51 13.65
CA ASP A 375 -1.97 -15.45 14.72
C ASP A 375 -3.06 -16.50 14.95
N GLY A 376 -2.67 -17.76 14.96
CA GLY A 376 -3.55 -18.88 15.26
C GLY A 376 -4.55 -19.27 14.18
N LEU A 377 -4.42 -18.75 12.93
CA LEU A 377 -5.36 -19.06 11.84
C LEU A 377 -5.16 -20.45 11.22
N GLY A 378 -3.95 -21.05 11.32
CA GLY A 378 -3.64 -22.35 10.74
C GLY A 378 -4.05 -22.44 9.26
N ARG A 379 -4.90 -23.42 8.92
CA ARG A 379 -5.42 -23.63 7.55
C ARG A 379 -6.14 -22.44 6.92
N PHE A 380 -6.57 -21.45 7.72
CA PHE A 380 -7.24 -20.25 7.26
C PHE A 380 -6.29 -19.09 6.92
N THR A 381 -4.98 -19.24 7.09
CA THR A 381 -3.99 -18.14 6.91
C THR A 381 -4.07 -17.47 5.53
N LYS A 382 -4.22 -18.25 4.46
CA LYS A 382 -4.31 -17.70 3.08
C LYS A 382 -5.57 -16.84 2.90
N LEU A 383 -6.70 -17.32 3.41
CA LEU A 383 -7.98 -16.59 3.37
C LEU A 383 -7.93 -15.37 4.31
N GLY A 384 -7.32 -15.52 5.49
CA GLY A 384 -7.13 -14.42 6.43
C GLY A 384 -6.29 -13.29 5.83
N ALA A 385 -5.20 -13.63 5.14
CA ALA A 385 -4.38 -12.66 4.41
C ALA A 385 -5.19 -11.91 3.34
N SER A 386 -6.07 -12.61 2.62
CA SER A 386 -6.95 -11.95 1.63
C SER A 386 -7.89 -10.94 2.27
N ILE A 387 -8.49 -11.28 3.40
CA ILE A 387 -9.37 -10.37 4.14
C ILE A 387 -8.58 -9.14 4.62
N MET A 388 -7.35 -9.33 5.08
CA MET A 388 -6.47 -8.22 5.44
C MET A 388 -6.15 -7.31 4.24
N ILE A 389 -5.88 -7.89 3.06
CA ILE A 389 -5.62 -7.13 1.83
C ILE A 389 -6.85 -6.37 1.33
N MET A 390 -8.06 -6.89 1.54
CA MET A 390 -9.29 -6.12 1.25
C MET A 390 -9.30 -4.77 1.95
N GLY A 391 -8.70 -4.68 3.15
CA GLY A 391 -8.56 -3.42 3.88
C GLY A 391 -7.81 -2.32 3.11
N LEU A 392 -7.01 -2.66 2.08
CA LEU A 392 -6.34 -1.64 1.24
C LEU A 392 -7.30 -0.72 0.47
N CYS A 393 -8.58 -1.09 0.35
CA CYS A 393 -9.60 -0.18 -0.21
C CYS A 393 -9.80 1.09 0.66
N GLY A 394 -9.28 1.11 1.89
CA GLY A 394 -9.19 2.33 2.70
C GLY A 394 -8.47 3.47 1.99
N ASN A 395 -7.48 3.16 1.14
CA ASN A 395 -6.78 4.14 0.30
C ASN A 395 -7.70 4.84 -0.73
N ALA A 396 -8.79 4.20 -1.13
CA ALA A 396 -9.77 4.79 -2.04
C ALA A 396 -10.84 5.59 -1.29
N ILE A 397 -11.31 5.07 -0.15
CA ILE A 397 -12.51 5.58 0.54
C ILE A 397 -12.18 6.72 1.51
N MET A 398 -11.12 6.59 2.29
CA MET A 398 -10.83 7.55 3.36
C MET A 398 -10.47 8.96 2.85
N PRO A 399 -9.69 9.14 1.76
CA PRO A 399 -9.45 10.46 1.17
C PRO A 399 -10.72 11.13 0.63
N LEU A 400 -11.69 10.35 0.13
CA LEU A 400 -12.98 10.91 -0.30
C LEU A 400 -13.76 11.49 0.86
N ILE A 401 -13.75 10.82 2.03
CA ILE A 401 -14.38 11.34 3.25
C ILE A 401 -13.68 12.62 3.72
N TYR A 402 -12.33 12.64 3.68
CA TYR A 402 -11.56 13.84 3.98
C TYR A 402 -11.92 14.99 3.05
N GLY A 403 -11.95 14.74 1.73
CA GLY A 403 -12.29 15.74 0.72
C GLY A 403 -13.70 16.31 0.93
N TYR A 404 -14.69 15.46 1.21
CA TYR A 404 -16.04 15.88 1.51
C TYR A 404 -16.11 16.80 2.75
N LEU A 405 -15.40 16.47 3.82
CA LEU A 405 -15.33 17.31 5.01
C LEU A 405 -14.58 18.63 4.76
N ALA A 406 -13.54 18.60 3.92
CA ALA A 406 -12.80 19.79 3.53
C ALA A 406 -13.64 20.77 2.73
N ASP A 407 -14.50 20.27 1.83
CA ASP A 407 -15.42 21.08 1.05
C ASP A 407 -16.58 21.63 1.91
N LEU A 408 -17.03 20.85 2.91
CA LEU A 408 -18.16 21.23 3.76
C LEU A 408 -17.77 22.25 4.85
N TYR A 409 -16.58 22.16 5.39
CA TYR A 409 -16.08 22.99 6.49
C TYR A 409 -14.79 23.71 6.08
N ASP A 410 -13.64 23.09 6.32
CA ASP A 410 -12.32 23.54 5.92
C ASP A 410 -11.31 22.39 5.93
N VAL A 411 -10.16 22.58 5.30
CA VAL A 411 -9.12 21.55 5.15
C VAL A 411 -8.50 21.10 6.48
N ARG A 412 -8.47 21.97 7.50
CA ARG A 412 -7.99 21.63 8.84
C ARG A 412 -9.02 20.80 9.59
N PHE A 413 -10.28 21.22 9.53
CA PHE A 413 -11.40 20.47 10.14
C PHE A 413 -11.49 19.05 9.57
N ALA A 414 -11.21 18.86 8.29
CA ALA A 414 -11.26 17.55 7.63
C ALA A 414 -10.34 16.51 8.29
N TYR A 415 -9.27 16.93 8.98
CA TYR A 415 -8.42 16.00 9.74
C TYR A 415 -9.13 15.35 10.94
N TRP A 416 -10.33 15.80 11.35
CA TRP A 416 -11.14 15.08 12.33
C TRP A 416 -11.43 13.64 11.92
N VAL A 417 -11.41 13.33 10.62
CA VAL A 417 -11.57 11.94 10.12
C VAL A 417 -10.51 11.00 10.68
N LEU A 418 -9.32 11.49 11.00
CA LEU A 418 -8.23 10.69 11.54
C LEU A 418 -8.48 10.27 12.98
N PHE A 419 -9.17 11.10 13.77
CA PHE A 419 -9.34 10.85 15.20
C PHE A 419 -10.06 9.53 15.51
N PRO A 420 -11.25 9.22 14.97
CA PRO A 420 -11.90 7.94 15.17
C PRO A 420 -11.08 6.76 14.61
N CYS A 421 -10.33 7.00 13.52
CA CYS A 421 -9.46 5.98 12.96
C CYS A 421 -8.36 5.58 13.95
N TYR A 422 -7.63 6.55 14.50
CA TYR A 422 -6.57 6.25 15.49
C TYR A 422 -7.13 5.73 16.80
N LEU A 423 -8.30 6.18 17.28
CA LEU A 423 -8.95 5.59 18.44
C LEU A 423 -9.24 4.11 18.24
N TYR A 424 -9.73 3.74 17.06
CA TYR A 424 -9.93 2.32 16.73
C TYR A 424 -8.60 1.56 16.66
N LEU A 425 -7.56 2.14 16.10
CA LEU A 425 -6.23 1.54 16.04
C LEU A 425 -5.65 1.33 17.44
N VAL A 426 -5.83 2.27 18.36
CA VAL A 426 -5.48 2.09 19.80
C VAL A 426 -6.29 0.94 20.42
N TYR A 427 -7.60 0.92 20.18
CA TYR A 427 -8.45 -0.19 20.65
C TYR A 427 -7.93 -1.54 20.15
N TYR A 428 -7.60 -1.66 18.87
CA TYR A 428 -7.05 -2.88 18.30
C TYR A 428 -5.69 -3.25 18.93
N ALA A 429 -4.80 -2.29 19.10
CA ALA A 429 -3.47 -2.48 19.70
C ALA A 429 -3.51 -2.89 21.17
N VAL A 430 -4.54 -2.51 21.91
CA VAL A 430 -4.64 -2.81 23.36
C VAL A 430 -5.49 -4.05 23.60
N TYR A 431 -6.62 -4.17 22.95
CA TYR A 431 -7.65 -5.16 23.23
C TYR A 431 -8.06 -6.00 22.02
N GLY A 432 -8.35 -5.38 20.88
CA GLY A 432 -8.97 -6.03 19.72
C GLY A 432 -8.21 -7.27 19.22
N HIS A 433 -6.88 -7.23 19.20
CA HIS A 433 -6.04 -8.36 18.80
C HIS A 433 -6.13 -9.58 19.73
N LYS A 434 -6.63 -9.41 20.96
CA LYS A 434 -6.78 -10.49 21.95
C LYS A 434 -8.14 -11.17 21.89
N VAL A 435 -9.10 -10.61 21.17
CA VAL A 435 -10.45 -11.13 21.09
C VAL A 435 -10.44 -12.42 20.26
N ARG A 436 -10.63 -13.57 20.91
CA ARG A 436 -10.60 -14.91 20.26
C ARG A 436 -11.98 -15.51 20.03
N LYS A 437 -13.02 -14.96 20.66
CA LYS A 437 -14.42 -15.37 20.50
C LYS A 437 -15.30 -14.12 20.40
N TRP A 438 -16.33 -14.17 19.59
CA TRP A 438 -17.35 -13.13 19.58
C TRP A 438 -18.16 -13.16 20.85
N ALA A 439 -18.49 -11.98 21.39
CA ALA A 439 -19.31 -11.88 22.60
C ALA A 439 -20.73 -12.45 22.41
N PHE A 440 -21.17 -12.55 21.15
CA PHE A 440 -22.52 -13.07 20.79
C PHE A 440 -22.53 -14.56 20.45
N ALA A 441 -21.38 -15.22 20.40
CA ALA A 441 -21.29 -16.66 20.20
C ALA A 441 -21.35 -17.34 21.56
N LYS A 442 -22.57 -17.63 22.01
CA LYS A 442 -22.82 -18.57 23.11
C LYS A 442 -22.63 -20.01 22.66
#